data_cabaee39d8b63f9d389cce83ddd07462
#
_entry.id   cabaee39d8b63f9d389cce83ddd07462
#
_cell.length_a   1.000
_cell.length_b   1.000
_cell.length_c   1.000
_cell.angle_alpha   90.00
_cell.angle_beta   90.00
_cell.angle_gamma   90.00
#
_symmetry.space_group_name_H-M   'P 1'
#
loop_
_entity.id
_entity.type
_entity.pdbx_description
1 polymer ?
#
loop_
_entity_poly.entity_id
_entity_poly.type
_entity_poly.pdbx_seq_one_letter_code
_entity_poly.pdbx_strand_id
1 'polypeptide(L)'
;MSAISPGLLKTIREVQSFKSVEGSALGGGTNLAIRYNHRLSTDIDIFFPHIIGKVGYERIKDEVENFYGARVFGFQFPCDIDDQYIFLRFFIICDGETIKVEVLQNMKMLDNLEDIDGIKFVSELDIALFKMMSAANRATQKDIYDLDLLSDKFPLIDLFDQLERKRSLFSAEEHRTIFDLDGETNPVDHPLTLLKFDEGEVQGSKSRPHHSQNRVDIIKDQKSWPLARSSWRKKVRGLFDELNIEFPGPSSSDAK
;
A
#
# COMPACT_ATOMS: atom_id res chain seq x y z
N MET A 1 2.55 -16.74 -16.15
CA MET A 1 1.36 -15.91 -15.86
C MET A 1 1.88 -14.55 -15.42
N SER A 2 1.31 -13.46 -15.91
CA SER A 2 1.73 -12.10 -15.51
C SER A 2 1.05 -11.71 -14.19
N ALA A 3 1.74 -10.96 -13.35
CA ALA A 3 1.21 -10.44 -12.09
C ALA A 3 0.09 -9.40 -12.28
N ILE A 4 0.00 -8.80 -13.46
CA ILE A 4 -1.06 -7.86 -13.85
C ILE A 4 -1.66 -8.27 -15.19
N SER A 5 -2.93 -7.94 -15.41
CA SER A 5 -3.59 -8.15 -16.69
C SER A 5 -3.20 -7.07 -17.71
N PRO A 6 -3.34 -7.34 -19.03
CA PRO A 6 -3.17 -6.31 -20.06
C PRO A 6 -4.14 -5.15 -19.88
N GLY A 7 -5.38 -5.42 -19.45
CA GLY A 7 -6.40 -4.41 -19.17
C GLY A 7 -5.99 -3.49 -18.02
N LEU A 8 -5.41 -4.04 -16.93
CA LEU A 8 -4.88 -3.26 -15.82
C LEU A 8 -3.73 -2.36 -16.26
N LEU A 9 -2.76 -2.89 -17.03
CA LEU A 9 -1.62 -2.10 -17.51
C LEU A 9 -2.08 -0.95 -18.43
N LYS A 10 -3.03 -1.22 -19.33
CA LYS A 10 -3.63 -0.22 -20.18
C LYS A 10 -4.30 0.88 -19.36
N THR A 11 -5.12 0.51 -18.37
CA THR A 11 -5.81 1.47 -17.50
C THR A 11 -4.84 2.32 -16.68
N ILE A 12 -3.72 1.76 -16.20
CA ILE A 12 -2.67 2.53 -15.52
C ILE A 12 -2.13 3.62 -16.43
N ARG A 13 -1.79 3.29 -17.68
CA ARG A 13 -1.27 4.26 -18.66
C ARG A 13 -2.29 5.33 -19.01
N GLU A 14 -3.55 4.95 -19.19
CA GLU A 14 -4.65 5.88 -19.46
C GLU A 14 -4.85 6.84 -18.28
N VAL A 15 -4.96 6.34 -17.04
CA VAL A 15 -5.14 7.17 -15.85
C VAL A 15 -3.95 8.12 -15.66
N GLN A 16 -2.72 7.64 -15.80
CA GLN A 16 -1.55 8.51 -15.66
C GLN A 16 -1.35 9.52 -16.80
N SER A 17 -2.06 9.38 -17.90
CA SER A 17 -2.06 10.37 -18.99
C SER A 17 -2.95 11.58 -18.71
N PHE A 18 -3.81 11.53 -17.68
CA PHE A 18 -4.71 12.63 -17.35
C PHE A 18 -3.95 13.79 -16.74
N LYS A 19 -4.33 15.00 -17.15
CA LYS A 19 -3.70 16.23 -16.62
C LYS A 19 -3.99 16.41 -15.13
N SER A 20 -5.15 15.97 -14.68
CA SER A 20 -5.55 16.08 -13.26
C SER A 20 -4.75 15.19 -12.31
N VAL A 21 -4.05 14.17 -12.83
CA VAL A 21 -3.17 13.30 -12.01
C VAL A 21 -1.68 13.59 -12.21
N GLU A 22 -1.33 14.66 -12.92
CA GLU A 22 0.05 15.08 -13.09
C GLU A 22 0.73 15.33 -11.73
N GLY A 23 1.97 14.86 -11.58
CA GLY A 23 2.71 14.93 -10.29
C GLY A 23 2.39 13.80 -9.31
N SER A 24 1.54 12.84 -9.68
CA SER A 24 1.29 11.61 -8.94
C SER A 24 2.09 10.43 -9.49
N ALA A 25 2.03 9.30 -8.78
CA ALA A 25 2.66 8.05 -9.20
C ALA A 25 1.86 6.82 -8.78
N LEU A 26 2.12 5.69 -9.45
CA LEU A 26 1.59 4.39 -9.07
C LEU A 26 2.23 3.94 -7.75
N GLY A 27 1.38 3.74 -6.74
CA GLY A 27 1.74 3.19 -5.45
C GLY A 27 1.29 1.74 -5.28
N GLY A 28 1.06 1.36 -4.03
CA GLY A 28 0.42 0.11 -3.63
C GLY A 28 1.08 -1.17 -4.10
N GLY A 29 0.29 -2.24 -4.09
CA GLY A 29 0.77 -3.57 -4.46
C GLY A 29 1.02 -3.76 -5.96
N THR A 30 0.33 -3.01 -6.80
CA THR A 30 0.47 -3.08 -8.26
C THR A 30 1.83 -2.54 -8.72
N ASN A 31 2.38 -1.52 -8.04
CA ASN A 31 3.75 -1.06 -8.25
C ASN A 31 4.72 -2.23 -8.14
N LEU A 32 4.66 -3.00 -7.05
CA LEU A 32 5.54 -4.15 -6.82
C LEU A 32 5.25 -5.31 -7.77
N ALA A 33 3.98 -5.55 -8.09
CA ALA A 33 3.59 -6.60 -9.02
C ALA A 33 4.18 -6.39 -10.43
N ILE A 34 4.23 -5.14 -10.91
CA ILE A 34 4.88 -4.80 -12.18
C ILE A 34 6.39 -5.04 -12.11
N ARG A 35 7.04 -4.61 -11.03
CA ARG A 35 8.50 -4.71 -10.87
C ARG A 35 9.00 -6.14 -10.74
N TYR A 36 8.29 -6.94 -9.94
CA TYR A 36 8.81 -8.24 -9.46
C TYR A 36 8.06 -9.45 -9.99
N ASN A 37 6.87 -9.26 -10.58
CA ASN A 37 6.02 -10.37 -11.04
C ASN A 37 5.83 -11.46 -9.97
N HIS A 38 5.65 -11.07 -8.70
CA HIS A 38 5.66 -11.97 -7.54
C HIS A 38 4.28 -12.49 -7.12
N ARG A 39 3.25 -11.66 -7.24
CA ARG A 39 1.85 -12.00 -6.95
C ARG A 39 0.88 -11.23 -7.83
N LEU A 40 -0.35 -11.73 -7.96
CA LEU A 40 -1.40 -11.02 -8.69
C LEU A 40 -1.77 -9.71 -7.99
N SER A 41 -2.00 -8.67 -8.78
CA SER A 41 -2.56 -7.41 -8.35
C SER A 41 -3.58 -6.91 -9.37
N THR A 42 -4.69 -6.34 -8.86
CA THR A 42 -5.88 -5.98 -9.64
C THR A 42 -6.33 -4.54 -9.43
N ASP A 43 -5.71 -3.84 -8.48
CA ASP A 43 -6.09 -2.49 -8.09
C ASP A 43 -5.06 -1.47 -8.57
N ILE A 44 -5.48 -0.22 -8.74
CA ILE A 44 -4.60 0.92 -9.07
C ILE A 44 -4.63 1.87 -7.89
N ASP A 45 -3.47 2.10 -7.27
CA ASP A 45 -3.29 3.08 -6.21
C ASP A 45 -2.45 4.25 -6.77
N ILE A 46 -3.04 5.43 -6.88
CA ILE A 46 -2.37 6.65 -7.34
C ILE A 46 -2.07 7.54 -6.14
N PHE A 47 -0.80 7.86 -5.93
CA PHE A 47 -0.31 8.61 -4.78
C PHE A 47 0.18 9.99 -5.19
N PHE A 48 -0.42 11.03 -4.59
CA PHE A 48 0.09 12.39 -4.64
C PHE A 48 0.97 12.68 -3.43
N PRO A 49 2.17 13.24 -3.59
CA PRO A 49 3.03 13.62 -2.46
C PRO A 49 2.54 14.86 -1.71
N HIS A 50 1.53 15.55 -2.24
CA HIS A 50 0.95 16.78 -1.70
C HIS A 50 -0.57 16.70 -1.60
N ILE A 51 -1.17 17.67 -0.93
CA ILE A 51 -2.63 17.79 -0.82
C ILE A 51 -3.16 18.42 -2.12
N ILE A 52 -4.15 17.78 -2.74
CA ILE A 52 -4.88 18.28 -3.91
C ILE A 52 -6.27 18.81 -3.53
N GLY A 53 -6.79 18.41 -2.37
CA GLY A 53 -8.07 18.84 -1.82
C GLY A 53 -9.28 18.42 -2.64
N LYS A 54 -10.47 18.82 -2.21
CA LYS A 54 -11.74 18.48 -2.91
C LYS A 54 -11.73 18.93 -4.35
N VAL A 55 -11.20 20.11 -4.65
CA VAL A 55 -11.13 20.65 -6.01
C VAL A 55 -10.26 19.77 -6.93
N GLY A 56 -9.14 19.25 -6.41
CA GLY A 56 -8.29 18.31 -7.16
C GLY A 56 -9.04 17.02 -7.46
N TYR A 57 -9.72 16.46 -6.48
CA TYR A 57 -10.50 15.24 -6.66
C TYR A 57 -11.67 15.40 -7.63
N GLU A 58 -12.40 16.51 -7.58
CA GLU A 58 -13.47 16.80 -8.55
C GLU A 58 -12.92 16.89 -9.98
N ARG A 59 -11.77 17.53 -10.19
CA ARG A 59 -11.11 17.57 -11.51
C ARG A 59 -10.74 16.17 -12.01
N ILE A 60 -10.22 15.31 -11.13
CA ILE A 60 -9.91 13.91 -11.49
C ILE A 60 -11.20 13.19 -11.89
N LYS A 61 -12.26 13.33 -11.09
CA LYS A 61 -13.55 12.72 -11.37
C LYS A 61 -14.09 13.16 -12.73
N ASP A 62 -14.12 14.47 -13.00
CA ASP A 62 -14.62 15.03 -14.26
C ASP A 62 -13.82 14.50 -15.46
N GLU A 63 -12.49 14.46 -15.38
CA GLU A 63 -11.63 13.99 -16.46
C GLU A 63 -11.82 12.49 -16.71
N VAL A 64 -11.93 11.69 -15.64
CA VAL A 64 -12.20 10.25 -15.69
C VAL A 64 -13.58 9.95 -16.26
N GLU A 65 -14.63 10.67 -15.83
CA GLU A 65 -16.00 10.53 -16.36
C GLU A 65 -16.05 10.90 -17.84
N ASN A 66 -15.40 11.97 -18.24
CA ASN A 66 -15.34 12.40 -19.64
C ASN A 66 -14.63 11.37 -20.54
N PHE A 67 -13.57 10.73 -20.05
CA PHE A 67 -12.80 9.77 -20.82
C PHE A 67 -13.45 8.38 -20.90
N TYR A 68 -13.91 7.86 -19.75
CA TYR A 68 -14.44 6.49 -19.68
C TYR A 68 -15.96 6.41 -19.93
N GLY A 69 -16.71 7.48 -19.71
CA GLY A 69 -18.16 7.50 -19.86
C GLY A 69 -18.85 6.41 -19.02
N ALA A 70 -19.68 5.59 -19.64
CA ALA A 70 -20.41 4.50 -18.96
C ALA A 70 -19.51 3.37 -18.41
N ARG A 71 -18.21 3.37 -18.71
CA ARG A 71 -17.26 2.38 -18.18
C ARG A 71 -16.73 2.71 -16.80
N VAL A 72 -16.99 3.91 -16.27
CA VAL A 72 -16.59 4.31 -14.92
C VAL A 72 -17.81 4.46 -14.03
N PHE A 73 -17.68 4.03 -12.77
CA PHE A 73 -18.79 4.07 -11.80
C PHE A 73 -18.30 4.00 -10.35
N GLY A 74 -19.22 4.20 -9.41
CA GLY A 74 -19.00 3.96 -7.98
C GLY A 74 -18.03 4.93 -7.34
N PHE A 75 -18.06 6.21 -7.72
CA PHE A 75 -17.25 7.25 -7.06
C PHE A 75 -17.61 7.39 -5.59
N GLN A 76 -16.60 7.35 -4.74
CA GLN A 76 -16.71 7.40 -3.29
C GLN A 76 -15.56 8.20 -2.70
N PHE A 77 -15.86 8.90 -1.58
CA PHE A 77 -14.87 9.51 -0.70
C PHE A 77 -14.89 8.78 0.65
N PRO A 78 -14.12 7.68 0.81
CA PRO A 78 -14.23 6.78 1.97
C PRO A 78 -13.85 7.40 3.32
N CYS A 79 -13.08 8.49 3.34
CA CYS A 79 -12.71 9.24 4.53
C CYS A 79 -13.12 10.70 4.34
N ASP A 80 -14.20 11.12 4.98
CA ASP A 80 -14.72 12.50 4.96
C ASP A 80 -14.63 13.11 6.37
N ILE A 81 -13.43 13.05 6.97
CA ILE A 81 -13.18 13.65 8.28
C ILE A 81 -12.74 15.10 8.10
N ASP A 82 -11.73 15.31 7.23
CA ASP A 82 -11.18 16.61 6.85
C ASP A 82 -10.64 16.53 5.42
N ASP A 83 -10.47 17.65 4.74
CA ASP A 83 -9.94 17.69 3.37
C ASP A 83 -8.59 17.01 3.22
N GLN A 84 -7.77 17.00 4.28
CA GLN A 84 -6.44 16.38 4.29
C GLN A 84 -6.50 14.85 4.17
N TYR A 85 -7.50 14.21 4.74
CA TYR A 85 -7.61 12.74 4.80
C TYR A 85 -8.53 12.15 3.73
N ILE A 86 -9.21 12.98 2.96
CA ILE A 86 -10.06 12.53 1.86
C ILE A 86 -9.19 11.78 0.84
N PHE A 87 -9.72 10.69 0.32
CA PHE A 87 -9.22 10.04 -0.88
C PHE A 87 -10.38 9.67 -1.79
N LEU A 88 -10.11 9.50 -3.09
CA LEU A 88 -11.12 9.16 -4.07
C LEU A 88 -10.99 7.68 -4.45
N ARG A 89 -12.13 6.98 -4.46
CA ARG A 89 -12.24 5.61 -4.99
C ARG A 89 -13.27 5.58 -6.11
N PHE A 90 -12.98 4.83 -7.17
CA PHE A 90 -13.91 4.53 -8.26
C PHE A 90 -13.52 3.22 -8.95
N PHE A 91 -14.38 2.77 -9.88
CA PHE A 91 -14.18 1.53 -10.61
C PHE A 91 -14.25 1.78 -12.10
N ILE A 92 -13.35 1.13 -12.86
CA ILE A 92 -13.30 1.19 -14.33
C ILE A 92 -13.53 -0.21 -14.90
N ILE A 93 -14.38 -0.32 -15.91
CA ILE A 93 -14.54 -1.54 -16.72
C ILE A 93 -13.56 -1.47 -17.89
N CYS A 94 -12.62 -2.40 -17.95
CA CYS A 94 -11.67 -2.55 -19.05
C CYS A 94 -11.52 -4.02 -19.44
N ASP A 95 -11.76 -4.35 -20.69
CA ASP A 95 -11.61 -5.70 -21.26
C ASP A 95 -12.35 -6.81 -20.46
N GLY A 96 -13.54 -6.47 -19.92
CA GLY A 96 -14.37 -7.39 -19.10
C GLY A 96 -13.97 -7.50 -17.64
N GLU A 97 -12.91 -6.81 -17.21
CA GLU A 97 -12.46 -6.73 -15.81
C GLU A 97 -13.00 -5.45 -15.15
N THR A 98 -13.30 -5.53 -13.85
CA THR A 98 -13.57 -4.36 -13.02
C THR A 98 -12.32 -4.01 -12.25
N ILE A 99 -11.75 -2.85 -12.53
CA ILE A 99 -10.51 -2.35 -11.93
C ILE A 99 -10.87 -1.29 -10.90
N LYS A 100 -10.48 -1.50 -9.65
CA LYS A 100 -10.60 -0.51 -8.59
C LYS A 100 -9.46 0.48 -8.71
N VAL A 101 -9.77 1.78 -8.64
CA VAL A 101 -8.80 2.87 -8.59
C VAL A 101 -8.98 3.63 -7.29
N GLU A 102 -7.89 3.83 -6.57
CA GLU A 102 -7.82 4.68 -5.38
C GLU A 102 -6.79 5.78 -5.61
N VAL A 103 -7.20 7.02 -5.38
CA VAL A 103 -6.34 8.19 -5.49
C VAL A 103 -6.17 8.78 -4.10
N LEU A 104 -4.95 8.73 -3.59
CA LEU A 104 -4.59 9.18 -2.26
C LEU A 104 -3.68 10.41 -2.34
N GLN A 105 -3.92 11.37 -1.47
CA GLN A 105 -3.12 12.59 -1.38
C GLN A 105 -2.23 12.59 -0.14
N ASN A 106 -1.31 13.57 -0.10
CA ASN A 106 -0.40 13.83 1.02
C ASN A 106 0.51 12.64 1.36
N MET A 107 0.73 11.75 0.40
CA MET A 107 1.58 10.58 0.55
C MET A 107 3.05 11.01 0.50
N LYS A 108 3.55 11.54 1.63
CA LYS A 108 4.93 12.02 1.76
C LYS A 108 5.92 10.92 1.43
N MET A 109 6.96 11.25 0.65
CA MET A 109 7.97 10.32 0.16
C MET A 109 9.36 10.82 0.53
N LEU A 110 10.29 9.89 0.76
CA LEU A 110 11.70 10.20 0.99
C LEU A 110 12.46 10.34 -0.31
N ASP A 111 12.09 9.55 -1.31
CA ASP A 111 12.75 9.50 -2.61
C ASP A 111 11.93 10.19 -3.70
N ASN A 112 12.60 10.47 -4.81
CA ASN A 112 11.95 10.97 -6.02
C ASN A 112 11.08 9.88 -6.67
N LEU A 113 10.07 10.31 -7.43
CA LEU A 113 9.30 9.42 -8.29
C LEU A 113 10.18 8.86 -9.41
N GLU A 114 9.98 7.62 -9.77
CA GLU A 114 10.71 6.94 -10.83
C GLU A 114 9.86 6.87 -12.12
N ASP A 115 10.50 6.95 -13.28
CA ASP A 115 9.86 6.70 -14.57
C ASP A 115 10.38 5.40 -15.16
N ILE A 116 9.47 4.44 -15.35
CA ILE A 116 9.80 3.15 -15.94
C ILE A 116 8.82 2.92 -17.09
N ASP A 117 9.33 2.89 -18.31
CA ASP A 117 8.53 2.67 -19.54
C ASP A 117 7.35 3.64 -19.68
N GLY A 118 7.54 4.90 -19.24
CA GLY A 118 6.53 5.96 -19.30
C GLY A 118 5.43 5.87 -18.23
N ILE A 119 5.60 5.01 -17.22
CA ILE A 119 4.76 4.96 -16.03
C ILE A 119 5.54 5.55 -14.86
N LYS A 120 4.90 6.46 -14.13
CA LYS A 120 5.45 7.04 -12.89
C LYS A 120 5.20 6.10 -11.72
N PHE A 121 6.26 5.77 -11.00
CA PHE A 121 6.23 4.89 -9.83
C PHE A 121 6.69 5.62 -8.58
N VAL A 122 6.07 5.29 -7.46
CA VAL A 122 6.64 5.54 -6.13
C VAL A 122 7.88 4.66 -5.97
N SER A 123 8.94 5.16 -5.34
CA SER A 123 10.17 4.40 -5.09
C SER A 123 9.90 3.11 -4.31
N GLU A 124 10.76 2.12 -4.49
CA GLU A 124 10.64 0.86 -3.74
C GLU A 124 10.79 1.07 -2.23
N LEU A 125 11.68 1.98 -1.82
CA LEU A 125 11.85 2.35 -0.42
C LEU A 125 10.55 2.91 0.16
N ASP A 126 9.95 3.91 -0.50
CA ASP A 126 8.71 4.50 0.00
C ASP A 126 7.54 3.51 0.02
N ILE A 127 7.45 2.62 -1.00
CA ILE A 127 6.46 1.54 -0.96
C ILE A 127 6.71 0.61 0.24
N ALA A 128 7.96 0.27 0.56
CA ALA A 128 8.27 -0.55 1.74
C ALA A 128 7.79 0.13 3.03
N LEU A 129 8.04 1.44 3.18
CA LEU A 129 7.61 2.20 4.35
C LEU A 129 6.07 2.27 4.47
N PHE A 130 5.35 2.51 3.36
CA PHE A 130 3.88 2.46 3.34
C PHE A 130 3.35 1.05 3.66
N LYS A 131 4.03 0.01 3.21
CA LYS A 131 3.69 -1.38 3.52
C LYS A 131 3.92 -1.71 4.99
N MET A 132 4.95 -1.17 5.64
CA MET A 132 5.15 -1.33 7.09
C MET A 132 3.97 -0.74 7.86
N MET A 133 3.52 0.47 7.53
CA MET A 133 2.33 1.08 8.14
C MET A 133 1.07 0.25 7.88
N SER A 134 0.90 -0.25 6.65
CA SER A 134 -0.24 -1.11 6.30
C SER A 134 -0.21 -2.44 7.06
N ALA A 135 0.95 -3.09 7.17
CA ALA A 135 1.11 -4.36 7.88
C ALA A 135 0.80 -4.23 9.37
N ALA A 136 1.23 -3.13 10.00
CA ALA A 136 0.96 -2.85 11.40
C ALA A 136 -0.54 -2.67 11.69
N ASN A 137 -1.32 -2.18 10.72
CA ASN A 137 -2.70 -1.77 10.91
C ASN A 137 -3.75 -2.70 10.27
N ARG A 138 -3.45 -3.26 9.10
CA ARG A 138 -4.37 -4.17 8.39
C ARG A 138 -4.05 -5.64 8.59
N ALA A 139 -2.79 -5.96 8.89
CA ALA A 139 -2.30 -7.31 9.12
C ALA A 139 -2.62 -8.30 7.97
N THR A 140 -2.61 -7.85 6.71
CA THR A 140 -2.96 -8.70 5.57
C THR A 140 -1.78 -9.54 5.09
N GLN A 141 -2.06 -10.76 4.58
CA GLN A 141 -1.02 -11.60 3.97
C GLN A 141 -0.32 -10.91 2.80
N LYS A 142 -1.04 -10.10 2.02
CA LYS A 142 -0.48 -9.36 0.88
C LYS A 142 0.59 -8.37 1.32
N ASP A 143 0.35 -7.62 2.41
CA ASP A 143 1.30 -6.64 2.91
C ASP A 143 2.57 -7.32 3.45
N ILE A 144 2.42 -8.43 4.17
CA ILE A 144 3.54 -9.23 4.68
C ILE A 144 4.33 -9.89 3.54
N TYR A 145 3.65 -10.41 2.52
CA TYR A 145 4.30 -11.02 1.36
C TYR A 145 5.14 -10.00 0.58
N ASP A 146 4.61 -8.80 0.39
CA ASP A 146 5.32 -7.69 -0.24
C ASP A 146 6.52 -7.24 0.59
N LEU A 147 6.37 -7.16 1.93
CA LEU A 147 7.44 -6.79 2.84
C LEU A 147 8.53 -7.86 2.94
N ASP A 148 8.16 -9.14 2.95
CA ASP A 148 9.17 -10.21 2.94
C ASP A 148 10.04 -10.13 1.67
N LEU A 149 9.44 -9.83 0.51
CA LEU A 149 10.17 -9.59 -0.72
C LEU A 149 11.09 -8.37 -0.63
N LEU A 150 10.55 -7.21 -0.21
CA LEU A 150 11.30 -5.96 -0.15
C LEU A 150 12.41 -5.99 0.89
N SER A 151 12.22 -6.71 1.99
CA SER A 151 13.22 -6.85 3.05
C SER A 151 14.36 -7.82 2.72
N ASP A 152 14.32 -8.49 1.57
CA ASP A 152 15.49 -9.15 0.98
C ASP A 152 16.45 -8.13 0.32
N LYS A 153 15.93 -6.95 -0.09
CA LYS A 153 16.69 -5.85 -0.70
C LYS A 153 17.07 -4.76 0.32
N PHE A 154 16.14 -4.41 1.19
CA PHE A 154 16.29 -3.42 2.24
C PHE A 154 16.18 -4.12 3.60
N PRO A 155 17.27 -4.34 4.36
CA PRO A 155 17.21 -4.95 5.67
C PRO A 155 16.12 -4.32 6.54
N LEU A 156 15.40 -5.12 7.33
CA LEU A 156 14.24 -4.63 8.07
C LEU A 156 14.61 -3.54 9.08
N ILE A 157 15.82 -3.62 9.66
CA ILE A 157 16.34 -2.58 10.56
C ILE A 157 16.51 -1.25 9.81
N ASP A 158 17.05 -1.28 8.59
CA ASP A 158 17.23 -0.07 7.77
C ASP A 158 15.87 0.54 7.40
N LEU A 159 14.89 -0.30 7.08
CA LEU A 159 13.51 0.17 6.83
C LEU A 159 12.90 0.81 8.08
N PHE A 160 13.18 0.27 9.24
CA PHE A 160 12.73 0.79 10.53
C PHE A 160 13.32 2.18 10.78
N ASP A 161 14.64 2.35 10.57
CA ASP A 161 15.33 3.64 10.69
C ASP A 161 14.83 4.65 9.66
N GLN A 162 14.55 4.23 8.40
CA GLN A 162 13.99 5.11 7.39
C GLN A 162 12.55 5.53 7.71
N LEU A 163 11.76 4.66 8.32
CA LEU A 163 10.41 5.01 8.77
C LEU A 163 10.45 6.05 9.90
N GLU A 164 11.36 5.90 10.86
CA GLU A 164 11.60 6.89 11.93
C GLU A 164 12.06 8.23 11.35
N ARG A 165 13.02 8.19 10.40
CA ARG A 165 13.47 9.39 9.69
C ARG A 165 12.31 10.07 8.95
N LYS A 166 11.47 9.30 8.25
CA LYS A 166 10.30 9.81 7.55
C LYS A 166 9.34 10.51 8.50
N ARG A 167 9.03 9.86 9.63
CA ARG A 167 8.19 10.42 10.69
C ARG A 167 8.73 11.76 11.21
N SER A 168 10.04 11.82 11.46
CA SER A 168 10.69 13.04 11.95
C SER A 168 10.65 14.18 10.94
N LEU A 169 10.89 13.89 9.66
CA LEU A 169 10.86 14.87 8.57
C LEU A 169 9.44 15.42 8.29
N PHE A 170 8.42 14.60 8.48
CA PHE A 170 7.03 14.91 8.18
C PHE A 170 6.17 14.91 9.44
N SER A 171 6.67 15.52 10.53
CA SER A 171 6.00 15.56 11.84
C SER A 171 4.94 16.65 12.01
N ALA A 172 4.89 17.64 11.11
CA ALA A 172 3.92 18.72 11.18
C ALA A 172 2.49 18.24 10.88
N GLU A 173 1.48 18.94 11.43
CA GLU A 173 0.07 18.56 11.30
C GLU A 173 -0.39 18.46 9.83
N GLU A 174 0.05 19.37 8.98
CA GLU A 174 -0.23 19.36 7.55
C GLU A 174 0.39 18.19 6.79
N HIS A 175 1.30 17.44 7.43
CA HIS A 175 1.93 16.25 6.85
C HIS A 175 1.19 14.95 7.20
N ARG A 176 0.23 15.01 8.13
CA ARG A 176 -0.55 13.83 8.52
C ARG A 176 -1.28 13.25 7.32
N THR A 177 -1.33 11.93 7.26
CA THR A 177 -1.86 11.15 6.15
C THR A 177 -2.96 10.21 6.63
N ILE A 178 -3.53 9.44 5.72
CA ILE A 178 -4.46 8.36 6.05
C ILE A 178 -3.88 7.33 7.05
N PHE A 179 -2.55 7.26 7.21
CA PHE A 179 -1.89 6.39 8.19
C PHE A 179 -1.82 6.99 9.59
N ASP A 180 -2.24 8.25 9.74
CA ASP A 180 -2.21 8.98 11.03
C ASP A 180 -3.62 9.19 11.59
N LEU A 181 -4.62 8.47 11.06
CA LEU A 181 -5.99 8.46 11.60
C LEU A 181 -6.04 7.81 12.97
N ASP A 182 -7.02 8.20 13.78
CA ASP A 182 -7.23 7.64 15.11
C ASP A 182 -7.35 6.11 15.06
N GLY A 183 -6.56 5.44 15.89
CA GLY A 183 -6.47 3.99 15.96
C GLY A 183 -5.45 3.36 15.02
N GLU A 184 -4.81 4.12 14.15
CA GLU A 184 -3.65 3.66 13.40
C GLU A 184 -2.40 3.62 14.30
N THR A 185 -1.58 2.59 14.12
CA THR A 185 -0.41 2.32 14.94
C THR A 185 0.87 2.42 14.12
N ASN A 186 1.85 3.18 14.59
CA ASN A 186 3.16 3.22 13.96
C ASN A 186 4.01 2.02 14.47
N PRO A 187 4.54 1.17 13.57
CA PRO A 187 5.36 0.03 13.97
C PRO A 187 6.69 0.42 14.65
N VAL A 188 7.18 1.66 14.49
CA VAL A 188 8.35 2.16 15.20
C VAL A 188 8.08 2.21 16.71
N ASP A 189 6.89 2.66 17.12
CA ASP A 189 6.51 2.71 18.54
C ASP A 189 6.03 1.34 19.05
N HIS A 190 5.49 0.51 18.15
CA HIS A 190 4.88 -0.77 18.49
C HIS A 190 5.32 -1.89 17.54
N PRO A 191 6.59 -2.35 17.61
CA PRO A 191 7.15 -3.34 16.67
C PRO A 191 6.39 -4.67 16.64
N LEU A 192 5.74 -5.07 17.74
CA LEU A 192 4.87 -6.27 17.80
C LEU A 192 3.76 -6.27 16.75
N THR A 193 3.34 -5.11 16.28
CA THR A 193 2.29 -5.00 15.24
C THR A 193 2.68 -5.67 13.93
N LEU A 194 3.98 -5.81 13.64
CA LEU A 194 4.50 -6.51 12.47
C LEU A 194 4.26 -8.04 12.51
N LEU A 195 3.80 -8.57 13.63
CA LEU A 195 3.43 -9.99 13.82
C LEU A 195 1.91 -10.22 13.90
N LYS A 196 1.09 -9.17 13.91
CA LYS A 196 -0.38 -9.28 14.05
C LYS A 196 -1.06 -10.13 12.97
N PHE A 197 -0.46 -10.26 11.78
CA PHE A 197 -1.00 -11.08 10.69
C PHE A 197 -1.17 -12.58 11.06
N ASP A 198 -0.55 -13.03 12.13
CA ASP A 198 -0.63 -14.39 12.65
C ASP A 198 -1.76 -14.58 13.68
N GLU A 199 -2.36 -13.50 14.18
CA GLU A 199 -3.35 -13.53 15.28
C GLU A 199 -4.80 -13.81 14.82
N GLY A 200 -5.02 -14.11 13.53
CA GLY A 200 -6.35 -14.31 12.96
C GLY A 200 -6.95 -13.00 12.41
N GLU A 201 -8.27 -13.01 12.12
CA GLU A 201 -8.95 -11.80 11.64
C GLU A 201 -8.87 -10.68 12.68
N VAL A 202 -7.90 -9.79 12.51
CA VAL A 202 -7.89 -8.51 13.23
C VAL A 202 -9.13 -7.75 12.72
N GLN A 203 -10.07 -7.46 13.61
CA GLN A 203 -11.13 -6.49 13.31
C GLN A 203 -10.41 -5.20 12.93
N GLY A 204 -10.39 -4.90 11.63
CA GLY A 204 -9.71 -3.74 11.09
C GLY A 204 -10.17 -2.46 11.77
N SER A 205 -9.32 -1.46 11.79
CA SER A 205 -9.68 -0.12 12.23
C SER A 205 -11.03 0.27 11.63
N LYS A 206 -11.99 0.70 12.47
CA LYS A 206 -13.33 1.14 12.04
C LYS A 206 -13.28 2.35 11.11
N SER A 207 -12.13 3.00 11.01
CA SER A 207 -11.90 4.23 10.21
C SER A 207 -11.61 3.97 8.73
N ARG A 208 -11.23 2.73 8.34
CA ARG A 208 -10.95 2.40 6.93
C ARG A 208 -11.89 1.31 6.41
N PRO A 209 -12.57 1.54 5.28
CA PRO A 209 -13.33 0.48 4.62
C PRO A 209 -12.36 -0.58 4.07
N HIS A 210 -12.37 -1.77 4.67
CA HIS A 210 -11.56 -2.90 4.21
C HIS A 210 -12.33 -3.72 3.16
N HIS A 211 -11.79 -3.78 1.94
CA HIS A 211 -12.29 -4.67 0.89
C HIS A 211 -11.18 -5.57 0.30
N SER A 212 -10.03 -5.68 0.97
CA SER A 212 -8.96 -6.56 0.48
C SER A 212 -9.19 -7.99 0.98
N GLN A 213 -9.27 -8.93 0.05
CA GLN A 213 -9.14 -10.34 0.37
C GLN A 213 -7.81 -10.54 1.09
N ASN A 214 -7.84 -11.21 2.26
CA ASN A 214 -6.63 -11.47 3.03
C ASN A 214 -5.63 -12.37 2.28
N ARG A 215 -6.15 -13.26 1.42
CA ARG A 215 -5.34 -14.22 0.67
C ARG A 215 -4.44 -13.55 -0.37
N VAL A 216 -3.20 -14.04 -0.48
CA VAL A 216 -2.25 -13.68 -1.53
C VAL A 216 -2.29 -14.70 -2.67
N ASP A 217 -2.49 -14.24 -3.91
CA ASP A 217 -2.46 -15.06 -5.12
C ASP A 217 -1.05 -14.97 -5.75
N ILE A 218 -0.24 -15.98 -5.48
CA ILE A 218 1.19 -16.01 -5.81
C ILE A 218 1.39 -16.48 -7.25
N ILE A 219 2.29 -15.82 -8.00
CA ILE A 219 2.69 -16.26 -9.34
C ILE A 219 3.48 -17.57 -9.23
N LYS A 220 3.29 -18.43 -10.23
CA LYS A 220 4.01 -19.72 -10.32
C LYS A 220 5.53 -19.51 -10.18
N ASP A 221 6.17 -20.41 -9.48
CA ASP A 221 7.61 -20.44 -9.22
C ASP A 221 8.14 -19.32 -8.30
N GLN A 222 7.25 -18.53 -7.69
CA GLN A 222 7.59 -17.56 -6.65
C GLN A 222 7.55 -18.20 -5.26
N LYS A 223 8.12 -17.51 -4.25
CA LYS A 223 8.16 -17.95 -2.85
C LYS A 223 6.74 -18.24 -2.37
N SER A 224 6.47 -19.43 -1.82
CA SER A 224 5.15 -19.77 -1.30
C SER A 224 4.83 -18.97 -0.04
N TRP A 225 3.53 -18.80 0.27
CA TRP A 225 3.11 -18.10 1.49
C TRP A 225 3.71 -18.69 2.79
N PRO A 226 3.72 -20.01 3.03
CA PRO A 226 4.36 -20.55 4.23
C PRO A 226 5.86 -20.19 4.36
N LEU A 227 6.58 -20.17 3.23
CA LEU A 227 7.99 -19.78 3.21
C LEU A 227 8.16 -18.27 3.48
N ALA A 228 7.35 -17.42 2.84
CA ALA A 228 7.38 -15.98 3.07
C ALA A 228 7.01 -15.63 4.53
N ARG A 229 5.97 -16.27 5.09
CA ARG A 229 5.57 -16.14 6.49
C ARG A 229 6.72 -16.49 7.45
N SER A 230 7.37 -17.63 7.21
CA SER A 230 8.52 -18.07 8.05
C SER A 230 9.71 -17.13 7.92
N SER A 231 10.03 -16.71 6.69
CA SER A 231 11.09 -15.74 6.40
C SER A 231 10.84 -14.41 7.09
N TRP A 232 9.62 -13.86 6.98
CA TRP A 232 9.22 -12.63 7.64
C TRP A 232 9.37 -12.70 9.17
N ARG A 233 8.84 -13.77 9.81
CA ARG A 233 9.01 -13.97 11.25
C ARG A 233 10.48 -13.98 11.67
N LYS A 234 11.37 -14.60 10.87
CA LYS A 234 12.81 -14.61 11.13
C LYS A 234 13.40 -13.19 11.05
N LYS A 235 13.01 -12.40 10.05
CA LYS A 235 13.46 -11.01 9.88
C LYS A 235 12.98 -10.11 11.03
N VAL A 236 11.71 -10.26 11.43
CA VAL A 236 11.18 -9.54 12.59
C VAL A 236 11.88 -9.95 13.87
N ARG A 237 12.23 -11.23 14.06
CA ARG A 237 13.03 -11.66 15.21
C ARG A 237 14.40 -10.97 15.21
N GLY A 238 15.10 -10.91 14.07
CA GLY A 238 16.37 -10.18 13.95
C GLY A 238 16.21 -8.69 14.31
N LEU A 239 15.14 -8.04 13.87
CA LEU A 239 14.83 -6.67 14.27
C LEU A 239 14.66 -6.54 15.79
N PHE A 240 13.94 -7.47 16.43
CA PHE A 240 13.73 -7.46 17.89
C PHE A 240 15.04 -7.64 18.65
N ASP A 241 15.91 -8.55 18.19
CA ASP A 241 17.23 -8.75 18.77
C ASP A 241 18.06 -7.45 18.70
N GLU A 242 18.04 -6.73 17.58
CA GLU A 242 18.74 -5.45 17.41
C GLU A 242 18.15 -4.31 18.26
N LEU A 243 16.82 -4.29 18.41
CA LEU A 243 16.13 -3.32 19.27
C LEU A 243 16.17 -3.67 20.77
N ASN A 244 16.76 -4.81 21.15
CA ASN A 244 16.75 -5.37 22.51
C ASN A 244 15.33 -5.56 23.07
N ILE A 245 14.40 -5.99 22.22
CA ILE A 245 13.00 -6.30 22.58
C ILE A 245 12.84 -7.83 22.63
N GLU A 246 12.17 -8.34 23.66
CA GLU A 246 11.88 -9.77 23.74
C GLU A 246 10.92 -10.21 22.63
N PHE A 247 11.34 -11.22 21.85
CA PHE A 247 10.47 -11.79 20.81
C PHE A 247 9.38 -12.65 21.45
N PRO A 248 8.10 -12.46 21.09
CA PRO A 248 7.01 -13.21 21.70
C PRO A 248 7.17 -14.73 21.48
N GLY A 249 7.00 -15.50 22.56
CA GLY A 249 6.97 -16.95 22.51
C GLY A 249 5.84 -17.48 21.60
N PRO A 250 5.82 -18.79 21.31
CA PRO A 250 4.73 -19.38 20.55
C PRO A 250 3.39 -19.11 21.27
N SER A 251 2.41 -18.59 20.52
CA SER A 251 1.07 -18.40 21.07
C SER A 251 0.48 -19.76 21.46
N SER A 252 -0.31 -19.80 22.52
CA SER A 252 -0.97 -21.04 23.01
C SER A 252 -1.93 -21.67 21.98
N SER A 253 -2.17 -21.03 20.84
CA SER A 253 -2.90 -21.55 19.70
C SER A 253 -2.09 -22.51 18.81
N ASP A 254 -0.76 -22.49 18.87
CA ASP A 254 0.12 -23.37 18.07
C ASP A 254 0.38 -24.73 18.78
N ALA A 255 -0.22 -24.95 19.95
CA ALA A 255 -0.03 -26.16 20.79
C ALA A 255 -1.21 -27.16 20.71
N LYS A 256 -2.00 -27.12 19.61
CA LYS A 256 -3.07 -28.11 19.39
C LYS A 256 -2.98 -28.76 18.03
#